data_2c77566a9888d7bc9e1d55f33da41717
#
_entry.id   2c77566a9888d7bc9e1d55f33da41717
#
_cell.length_a   1.000
_cell.length_b   1.000
_cell.length_c   1.000
_cell.angle_alpha   90.00
_cell.angle_beta   90.00
_cell.angle_gamma   90.00
#
_symmetry.space_group_name_H-M   'P 1'
#
loop_
_entity.id
_entity.type
_entity.pdbx_description
1 polymer ?
#
loop_
_entity_poly.entity_id
_entity_poly.type
_entity_poly.pdbx_seq_one_letter_code
_entity_poly.pdbx_strand_id
1 'polypeptide(L)'
;MRKITIIYDPLLTIEEIASRNGCSVNTVRQYIRQQQIDRQGDNMILLLKQIRDYRKQGLTYDEIGKKTGKSYATIAKYARMRIEGDDIRKLQDENKRSAIQDGRNRSMIKSYYADQEEILKAILNLYVGKRTFDCDLTYGDGNFYKHLPIPWFIYDIQHELHDVRPIIEAGLLPEQSMMSVVMDPPFIIQARVNDDNRSVIHKRYSSFSSEQELKETYYELMQLAYRLLKEKGILVIKTQDTNFNRKQIWVHTIVERYAQEIGFELEDLFIKTQDHVMLRATLKQQTHARKYHSYFYVYRKP
;
A
#
# COMPACT_ATOMS: atom_id res chain seq x y z
N MET A 1 42.62 0.22 -21.64
CA MET A 1 41.86 0.22 -20.39
C MET A 1 40.94 -0.99 -20.39
N ARG A 2 41.09 -1.92 -19.42
CA ARG A 2 40.14 -3.05 -19.29
C ARG A 2 38.78 -2.50 -18.88
N LYS A 3 37.72 -2.78 -19.65
CA LYS A 3 36.34 -2.49 -19.25
C LYS A 3 36.01 -3.34 -18.03
N ILE A 4 35.90 -2.72 -16.87
CA ILE A 4 35.43 -3.39 -15.66
C ILE A 4 33.90 -3.51 -15.79
N THR A 5 33.42 -4.76 -15.89
CA THR A 5 31.96 -5.02 -15.82
C THR A 5 31.60 -5.06 -14.37
N ILE A 6 30.74 -4.10 -13.92
CA ILE A 6 30.25 -4.05 -12.52
C ILE A 6 29.04 -4.97 -12.41
N ILE A 7 29.13 -5.95 -11.51
CA ILE A 7 27.98 -6.73 -11.05
C ILE A 7 27.33 -5.91 -9.95
N TYR A 8 26.22 -5.27 -10.30
CA TYR A 8 25.43 -4.45 -9.38
C TYR A 8 24.49 -5.33 -8.58
N ASP A 9 24.45 -5.11 -7.26
CA ASP A 9 23.54 -5.78 -6.35
C ASP A 9 22.84 -4.70 -5.50
N PRO A 10 21.52 -4.52 -5.65
CA PRO A 10 20.76 -3.50 -4.91
C PRO A 10 20.77 -3.73 -3.40
N LEU A 11 21.07 -4.95 -2.95
CA LEU A 11 21.11 -5.33 -1.54
C LEU A 11 22.44 -5.02 -0.85
N LEU A 12 23.42 -4.49 -1.58
CA LEU A 12 24.74 -4.14 -1.07
C LEU A 12 24.95 -2.63 -1.01
N THR A 13 25.75 -2.18 -0.05
CA THR A 13 26.24 -0.79 -0.01
C THR A 13 27.17 -0.52 -1.20
N ILE A 14 27.41 0.74 -1.53
CA ILE A 14 28.35 1.10 -2.61
C ILE A 14 29.77 0.57 -2.31
N GLU A 15 30.14 0.58 -1.05
CA GLU A 15 31.42 0.07 -0.56
C GLU A 15 31.53 -1.46 -0.74
N GLU A 16 30.49 -2.20 -0.41
CA GLU A 16 30.41 -3.66 -0.62
C GLU A 16 30.42 -4.03 -2.10
N ILE A 17 29.67 -3.28 -2.94
CA ILE A 17 29.69 -3.45 -4.40
C ILE A 17 31.10 -3.19 -4.94
N ALA A 18 31.76 -2.13 -4.49
CA ALA A 18 33.12 -1.80 -4.89
C ALA A 18 34.11 -2.91 -4.51
N SER A 19 34.03 -3.40 -3.28
CA SER A 19 34.83 -4.51 -2.78
C SER A 19 34.60 -5.80 -3.60
N ARG A 20 33.34 -6.17 -3.82
CA ARG A 20 32.97 -7.38 -4.57
C ARG A 20 33.43 -7.35 -6.03
N ASN A 21 33.48 -6.18 -6.64
CA ASN A 21 33.88 -5.99 -8.01
C ASN A 21 35.39 -5.62 -8.18
N GLY A 22 36.14 -5.54 -7.09
CA GLY A 22 37.54 -5.16 -7.10
C GLY A 22 37.80 -3.78 -7.70
N CYS A 23 36.91 -2.82 -7.48
CA CYS A 23 37.00 -1.48 -8.03
C CYS A 23 36.81 -0.40 -6.97
N SER A 24 37.03 0.88 -7.33
CA SER A 24 36.84 1.99 -6.40
C SER A 24 35.37 2.32 -6.21
N VAL A 25 35.02 2.86 -5.03
CA VAL A 25 33.70 3.43 -4.75
C VAL A 25 33.26 4.45 -5.80
N ASN A 26 34.20 5.28 -6.28
CA ASN A 26 33.90 6.25 -7.33
C ASN A 26 33.54 5.58 -8.66
N THR A 27 34.17 4.44 -8.99
CA THR A 27 33.83 3.66 -10.19
C THR A 27 32.38 3.15 -10.08
N VAL A 28 31.95 2.67 -8.93
CA VAL A 28 30.56 2.23 -8.70
C VAL A 28 29.60 3.40 -8.78
N ARG A 29 29.91 4.55 -8.15
CA ARG A 29 29.07 5.77 -8.25
C ARG A 29 28.92 6.25 -9.70
N GLN A 30 29.99 6.20 -10.50
CA GLN A 30 29.94 6.57 -11.90
C GLN A 30 29.07 5.59 -12.70
N TYR A 31 29.18 4.30 -12.44
CA TYR A 31 28.35 3.26 -13.05
C TYR A 31 26.87 3.48 -12.75
N ILE A 32 26.51 3.71 -11.48
CA ILE A 32 25.13 4.00 -11.04
C ILE A 32 24.55 5.20 -11.81
N ARG A 33 25.33 6.29 -11.94
CA ARG A 33 24.90 7.48 -12.71
C ARG A 33 24.73 7.18 -14.20
N GLN A 34 25.65 6.43 -14.81
CA GLN A 34 25.60 6.08 -16.23
C GLN A 34 24.43 5.16 -16.57
N GLN A 35 24.07 4.26 -15.66
CA GLN A 35 22.96 3.33 -15.84
C GLN A 35 21.64 3.91 -15.35
N GLN A 36 21.60 5.14 -14.84
CA GLN A 36 20.41 5.79 -14.25
C GLN A 36 19.73 4.95 -13.17
N ILE A 37 20.52 4.19 -12.38
CA ILE A 37 20.01 3.34 -11.32
C ILE A 37 19.47 4.19 -10.19
N ASP A 38 18.21 3.97 -9.81
CA ASP A 38 17.60 4.62 -8.66
C ASP A 38 18.05 3.95 -7.36
N ARG A 39 18.88 4.68 -6.58
CA ARG A 39 19.40 4.22 -5.28
C ARG A 39 18.48 4.55 -4.11
N GLN A 40 17.39 5.26 -4.30
CA GLN A 40 16.50 5.58 -3.18
C GLN A 40 15.73 4.35 -2.73
N GLY A 41 15.17 3.59 -3.68
CA GLY A 41 14.55 2.30 -3.40
C GLY A 41 15.56 1.30 -2.82
N ASP A 42 16.76 1.21 -3.40
CA ASP A 42 17.81 0.35 -2.90
C ASP A 42 18.27 0.69 -1.49
N ASN A 43 18.35 1.98 -1.15
CA ASN A 43 18.70 2.43 0.21
C ASN A 43 17.63 2.04 1.23
N MET A 44 16.36 2.03 0.85
CA MET A 44 15.27 1.55 1.70
C MET A 44 15.39 0.04 1.96
N ILE A 45 15.64 -0.74 0.93
CA ILE A 45 15.83 -2.19 1.01
C ILE A 45 17.00 -2.52 1.94
N LEU A 46 18.12 -1.81 1.78
CA LEU A 46 19.28 -1.93 2.66
C LEU A 46 18.94 -1.61 4.12
N LEU A 47 18.21 -0.52 4.35
CA LEU A 47 17.79 -0.13 5.70
C LEU A 47 16.88 -1.18 6.34
N LEU A 48 15.92 -1.73 5.60
CA LEU A 48 15.05 -2.81 6.08
C LEU A 48 15.86 -4.05 6.47
N LYS A 49 16.84 -4.44 5.64
CA LYS A 49 17.76 -5.55 5.92
C LYS A 49 18.58 -5.28 7.19
N GLN A 50 19.18 -4.09 7.31
CA GLN A 50 19.97 -3.69 8.48
C GLN A 50 19.13 -3.69 9.77
N ILE A 51 17.92 -3.14 9.73
CA ILE A 51 17.02 -3.15 10.90
C ILE A 51 16.72 -4.58 11.33
N ARG A 52 16.45 -5.48 10.39
CA ARG A 52 16.19 -6.88 10.68
C ARG A 52 17.39 -7.56 11.34
N ASP A 53 18.56 -7.38 10.75
CA ASP A 53 19.78 -8.01 11.26
C ASP A 53 20.13 -7.50 12.67
N TYR A 54 19.96 -6.20 12.92
CA TYR A 54 20.14 -5.63 14.27
C TYR A 54 19.07 -6.12 15.25
N ARG A 55 17.82 -6.30 14.81
CA ARG A 55 16.77 -6.89 15.66
C ARG A 55 17.06 -8.35 16.01
N LYS A 56 17.59 -9.14 15.07
CA LYS A 56 18.06 -10.52 15.35
C LYS A 56 19.19 -10.55 16.37
N GLN A 57 20.02 -9.51 16.41
CA GLN A 57 21.09 -9.32 17.39
C GLN A 57 20.57 -8.77 18.75
N GLY A 58 19.27 -8.54 18.89
CA GLY A 58 18.64 -8.08 20.13
C GLY A 58 18.69 -6.57 20.36
N LEU A 59 19.14 -5.76 19.39
CA LEU A 59 19.22 -4.31 19.55
C LEU A 59 17.83 -3.67 19.67
N THR A 60 17.73 -2.63 20.51
CA THR A 60 16.54 -1.78 20.62
C THR A 60 16.42 -0.83 19.43
N TYR A 61 15.25 -0.24 19.24
CA TYR A 61 15.03 0.73 18.14
C TYR A 61 15.89 1.99 18.28
N ASP A 62 16.18 2.42 19.49
CA ASP A 62 17.08 3.56 19.75
C ASP A 62 18.53 3.26 19.35
N GLU A 63 19.02 2.07 19.69
CA GLU A 63 20.35 1.62 19.30
C GLU A 63 20.47 1.44 17.79
N ILE A 64 19.45 0.89 17.13
CA ILE A 64 19.40 0.78 15.68
C ILE A 64 19.37 2.18 15.05
N GLY A 65 18.58 3.10 15.61
CA GLY A 65 18.53 4.49 15.16
C GLY A 65 19.89 5.17 15.20
N LYS A 66 20.64 5.01 16.31
CA LYS A 66 22.02 5.52 16.44
C LYS A 66 22.97 4.91 15.40
N LYS A 67 22.86 3.60 15.14
CA LYS A 67 23.72 2.90 14.16
C LYS A 67 23.41 3.28 12.69
N THR A 68 22.14 3.52 12.37
CA THR A 68 21.68 3.80 10.99
C THR A 68 21.54 5.29 10.70
N GLY A 69 21.70 6.16 11.70
CA GLY A 69 21.47 7.60 11.56
C GLY A 69 19.99 7.98 11.35
N LYS A 70 19.06 7.08 11.68
CA LYS A 70 17.62 7.29 11.51
C LYS A 70 16.91 7.53 12.84
N SER A 71 15.80 8.29 12.82
CA SER A 71 15.00 8.53 14.01
C SER A 71 14.35 7.25 14.53
N TYR A 72 14.06 7.21 15.85
CA TYR A 72 13.29 6.13 16.47
C TYR A 72 11.98 5.84 15.71
N ALA A 73 11.23 6.89 15.35
CA ALA A 73 9.98 6.75 14.62
C ALA A 73 10.18 6.06 13.27
N THR A 74 11.24 6.40 12.53
CA THR A 74 11.61 5.74 11.29
C THR A 74 11.94 4.27 11.50
N ILE A 75 12.78 3.95 12.50
CA ILE A 75 13.14 2.56 12.81
C ILE A 75 11.93 1.76 13.25
N ALA A 76 11.08 2.31 14.14
CA ALA A 76 9.86 1.64 14.60
C ALA A 76 8.88 1.38 13.45
N LYS A 77 8.76 2.33 12.51
CA LYS A 77 7.96 2.19 11.30
C LYS A 77 8.47 1.04 10.42
N TYR A 78 9.75 1.02 10.10
CA TYR A 78 10.35 -0.03 9.27
C TYR A 78 10.48 -1.39 9.95
N ALA A 79 10.72 -1.44 11.26
CA ALA A 79 10.75 -2.68 12.02
C ALA A 79 9.38 -3.42 12.03
N ARG A 80 8.28 -2.69 11.80
CA ARG A 80 6.93 -3.27 11.64
C ARG A 80 6.69 -3.83 10.25
N MET A 81 7.51 -3.46 9.25
CA MET A 81 7.47 -4.03 7.90
C MET A 81 8.14 -5.40 7.93
N ARG A 82 7.36 -6.47 8.05
CA ARG A 82 7.87 -7.85 8.09
C ARG A 82 7.95 -8.44 6.69
N ILE A 83 9.07 -9.08 6.38
CA ILE A 83 9.38 -9.60 5.04
C ILE A 83 9.53 -11.14 5.00
N GLU A 84 9.36 -11.88 6.11
CA GLU A 84 9.62 -13.34 6.14
C GLU A 84 8.38 -14.22 6.33
N GLY A 85 8.30 -15.31 5.52
CA GLY A 85 7.17 -16.24 5.49
C GLY A 85 6.97 -17.07 6.77
N ASP A 86 7.99 -17.29 7.59
CA ASP A 86 7.88 -18.11 8.82
C ASP A 86 7.24 -17.35 9.98
N ASP A 87 7.46 -16.05 10.07
CA ASP A 87 6.77 -15.19 11.03
C ASP A 87 5.29 -15.04 10.68
N ILE A 88 4.95 -15.06 9.38
CA ILE A 88 3.57 -15.02 8.90
C ILE A 88 2.79 -16.24 9.38
N ARG A 89 3.38 -17.44 9.36
CA ARG A 89 2.71 -18.67 9.82
C ARG A 89 2.41 -18.66 11.32
N LYS A 90 3.37 -18.25 12.16
CA LYS A 90 3.16 -18.17 13.63
C LYS A 90 2.04 -17.21 13.99
N LEU A 91 2.00 -16.05 13.33
CA LEU A 91 0.98 -15.05 13.56
C LEU A 91 -0.39 -15.43 12.98
N GLN A 92 -0.42 -16.22 11.90
CA GLN A 92 -1.65 -16.82 11.38
C GLN A 92 -2.28 -17.78 12.39
N ASP A 93 -1.48 -18.56 13.11
CA ASP A 93 -1.95 -19.50 14.13
C ASP A 93 -2.42 -18.80 15.41
N GLU A 94 -1.75 -17.73 15.83
CA GLU A 94 -2.19 -16.87 16.96
C GLU A 94 -3.49 -16.13 16.64
N ASN A 95 -3.65 -15.62 15.40
CA ASN A 95 -4.87 -14.97 14.95
C ASN A 95 -6.05 -15.94 14.84
N LYS A 96 -5.83 -17.20 14.39
CA LYS A 96 -6.87 -18.24 14.37
C LYS A 96 -7.40 -18.56 15.76
N ARG A 97 -6.52 -18.65 16.77
CA ARG A 97 -6.90 -18.94 18.17
C ARG A 97 -7.76 -17.85 18.80
N SER A 98 -7.50 -16.58 18.45
CA SER A 98 -8.28 -15.46 19.00
C SER A 98 -9.61 -15.23 18.27
N ALA A 99 -9.74 -15.56 16.98
CA ALA A 99 -11.00 -15.48 16.24
C ALA A 99 -12.05 -16.46 16.76
N ILE A 100 -11.62 -17.61 17.31
CA ILE A 100 -12.52 -18.63 17.88
C ILE A 100 -13.14 -18.18 19.21
N GLN A 101 -12.49 -17.30 19.98
CA GLN A 101 -13.00 -16.79 21.25
C GLN A 101 -14.06 -15.70 21.11
N ASP A 102 -14.09 -14.94 20.02
CA ASP A 102 -15.04 -13.82 19.79
C ASP A 102 -16.39 -14.27 19.18
N GLY A 103 -16.58 -15.56 18.93
CA GLY A 103 -17.72 -16.12 18.19
C GLY A 103 -19.08 -16.11 18.90
N ARG A 104 -19.25 -15.45 20.06
CA ARG A 104 -20.48 -15.53 20.87
C ARG A 104 -21.45 -14.36 20.73
N ASN A 105 -21.13 -13.32 19.97
CA ASN A 105 -22.04 -12.19 19.73
C ASN A 105 -22.13 -11.88 18.23
N ARG A 106 -22.81 -12.75 17.47
CA ARG A 106 -23.08 -12.52 16.03
C ARG A 106 -24.23 -11.52 15.87
N SER A 107 -23.92 -10.23 15.90
CA SER A 107 -24.79 -9.27 15.22
C SER A 107 -24.72 -9.55 13.71
N MET A 108 -25.87 -9.51 13.03
CA MET A 108 -25.93 -9.71 11.58
C MET A 108 -25.05 -8.67 10.87
N ILE A 109 -24.13 -9.14 10.06
CA ILE A 109 -23.27 -8.26 9.24
C ILE A 109 -24.10 -7.72 8.08
N LYS A 110 -24.07 -6.40 7.90
CA LYS A 110 -24.78 -5.68 6.85
C LYS A 110 -23.84 -5.34 5.71
N SER A 111 -24.37 -5.05 4.53
CA SER A 111 -23.60 -4.58 3.38
C SER A 111 -23.39 -3.06 3.36
N TYR A 112 -23.87 -2.30 4.35
CA TYR A 112 -23.66 -0.85 4.43
C TYR A 112 -23.42 -0.39 5.88
N TYR A 113 -22.56 0.61 6.04
CA TYR A 113 -22.21 1.21 7.33
C TYR A 113 -21.84 2.70 7.14
N ALA A 114 -22.04 3.50 8.18
CA ALA A 114 -21.57 4.88 8.23
C ALA A 114 -20.06 4.94 8.57
N ASP A 115 -19.56 3.97 9.34
CA ASP A 115 -18.17 3.87 9.74
C ASP A 115 -17.40 2.85 8.87
N GLN A 116 -16.27 3.27 8.31
CA GLN A 116 -15.42 2.40 7.51
C GLN A 116 -14.75 1.29 8.33
N GLU A 117 -14.49 1.53 9.61
CA GLU A 117 -13.89 0.49 10.47
C GLU A 117 -14.84 -0.68 10.67
N GLU A 118 -16.15 -0.45 10.75
CA GLU A 118 -17.14 -1.51 10.83
C GLU A 118 -17.16 -2.36 9.54
N ILE A 119 -16.96 -1.73 8.37
CA ILE A 119 -16.81 -2.44 7.10
C ILE A 119 -15.55 -3.30 7.12
N LEU A 120 -14.41 -2.74 7.53
CA LEU A 120 -13.16 -3.49 7.59
C LEU A 120 -13.23 -4.66 8.58
N LYS A 121 -13.86 -4.46 9.74
CA LYS A 121 -14.13 -5.53 10.71
C LYS A 121 -15.01 -6.63 10.12
N ALA A 122 -16.07 -6.24 9.39
CA ALA A 122 -16.94 -7.19 8.71
C ALA A 122 -16.18 -8.02 7.67
N ILE A 123 -15.35 -7.38 6.84
CA ILE A 123 -14.51 -8.04 5.84
C ILE A 123 -13.49 -8.98 6.49
N LEU A 124 -12.79 -8.51 7.54
CA LEU A 124 -11.86 -9.34 8.30
C LEU A 124 -12.54 -10.59 8.85
N ASN A 125 -13.75 -10.45 9.38
CA ASN A 125 -14.51 -11.55 9.98
C ASN A 125 -15.03 -12.55 8.93
N LEU A 126 -15.59 -12.06 7.82
CA LEU A 126 -16.23 -12.91 6.80
C LEU A 126 -15.23 -13.57 5.85
N TYR A 127 -14.22 -12.84 5.41
CA TYR A 127 -13.41 -13.23 4.25
C TYR A 127 -11.95 -13.51 4.59
N VAL A 128 -11.40 -12.84 5.60
CA VAL A 128 -9.97 -12.94 5.93
C VAL A 128 -9.73 -13.92 7.08
N GLY A 129 -10.64 -13.99 8.05
CA GLY A 129 -10.52 -14.86 9.22
C GLY A 129 -9.34 -14.52 10.14
N LYS A 130 -8.88 -13.26 10.12
CA LYS A 130 -7.77 -12.74 10.92
C LYS A 130 -8.17 -11.41 11.56
N ARG A 131 -7.36 -10.94 12.53
CA ARG A 131 -7.57 -9.63 13.18
C ARG A 131 -7.07 -8.45 12.35
N THR A 132 -6.19 -8.68 11.39
CA THR A 132 -5.62 -7.66 10.52
C THR A 132 -5.41 -8.19 9.11
N PHE A 133 -5.28 -7.28 8.16
CA PHE A 133 -4.87 -7.59 6.79
C PHE A 133 -3.37 -7.89 6.72
N ASP A 134 -2.94 -8.62 5.71
CA ASP A 134 -1.52 -8.90 5.51
C ASP A 134 -0.80 -7.66 4.95
N CYS A 135 -1.41 -6.96 4.00
CA CYS A 135 -0.79 -5.85 3.31
C CYS A 135 -1.77 -4.71 3.01
N ASP A 136 -1.29 -3.46 3.06
CA ASP A 136 -1.95 -2.29 2.49
C ASP A 136 -0.97 -1.60 1.53
N LEU A 137 -1.38 -1.44 0.27
CA LEU A 137 -0.57 -0.82 -0.79
C LEU A 137 -0.67 0.71 -0.82
N THR A 138 -1.59 1.29 -0.04
CA THR A 138 -1.94 2.71 -0.07
C THR A 138 -2.13 3.30 1.33
N TYR A 139 -1.32 2.89 2.26
CA TYR A 139 -1.49 3.12 3.69
C TYR A 139 -1.60 4.61 4.10
N GLY A 140 -0.89 5.51 3.41
CA GLY A 140 -0.86 6.94 3.70
C GLY A 140 -0.57 7.25 5.18
N ASP A 141 -1.42 8.09 5.79
CA ASP A 141 -1.32 8.46 7.21
C ASP A 141 -1.91 7.41 8.17
N GLY A 142 -2.36 6.27 7.68
CA GLY A 142 -2.95 5.20 8.48
C GLY A 142 -4.35 5.49 9.01
N ASN A 143 -5.02 6.49 8.46
CA ASN A 143 -6.37 6.89 8.87
C ASN A 143 -7.43 5.77 8.68
N PHE A 144 -7.09 4.77 7.92
CA PHE A 144 -7.92 3.58 7.67
C PHE A 144 -8.00 2.65 8.89
N TYR A 145 -6.98 2.70 9.78
CA TYR A 145 -6.76 1.75 10.89
C TYR A 145 -6.67 2.43 12.26
N LYS A 146 -7.48 3.49 12.53
CA LYS A 146 -7.39 4.25 13.79
C LYS A 146 -7.56 3.37 15.03
N HIS A 147 -8.52 2.45 14.98
CA HIS A 147 -8.84 1.52 16.08
C HIS A 147 -8.73 0.05 15.67
N LEU A 148 -8.17 -0.21 14.48
CA LEU A 148 -7.89 -1.55 13.99
C LEU A 148 -6.38 -1.84 14.06
N PRO A 149 -5.99 -3.11 14.22
CA PRO A 149 -4.59 -3.49 14.05
C PRO A 149 -4.08 -3.13 12.66
N ILE A 150 -2.90 -2.53 12.61
CA ILE A 150 -2.22 -2.15 11.38
C ILE A 150 -1.85 -3.41 10.58
N PRO A 151 -1.97 -3.41 9.24
CA PRO A 151 -1.48 -4.50 8.40
C PRO A 151 0.00 -4.80 8.62
N TRP A 152 0.40 -6.04 8.33
CA TRP A 152 1.80 -6.47 8.52
C TRP A 152 2.77 -5.76 7.59
N PHE A 153 2.34 -5.51 6.35
CA PHE A 153 3.08 -4.79 5.34
C PHE A 153 2.29 -3.53 4.97
N ILE A 154 2.94 -2.39 5.02
CA ILE A 154 2.35 -1.10 4.68
C ILE A 154 3.22 -0.39 3.65
N TYR A 155 2.60 0.01 2.55
CA TYR A 155 3.23 0.70 1.44
C TYR A 155 2.43 1.93 1.05
N ASP A 156 3.08 2.86 0.37
CA ASP A 156 2.45 4.03 -0.20
C ASP A 156 3.26 4.49 -1.41
N ILE A 157 2.67 4.42 -2.59
CA ILE A 157 3.32 4.77 -3.86
C ILE A 157 3.73 6.25 -3.92
N GLN A 158 3.10 7.12 -3.14
CA GLN A 158 3.42 8.54 -3.09
C GLN A 158 4.59 8.88 -2.17
N HIS A 159 4.94 7.96 -1.31
CA HIS A 159 6.13 8.06 -0.47
C HIS A 159 7.17 7.11 -1.04
N GLU A 160 8.15 7.61 -1.79
CA GLU A 160 9.23 6.82 -2.43
C GLU A 160 9.87 5.76 -1.54
N LEU A 161 9.92 6.04 -0.23
CA LEU A 161 10.42 5.10 0.78
C LEU A 161 9.47 3.92 1.07
N HIS A 162 8.29 3.93 0.51
CA HIS A 162 7.24 2.94 0.75
C HIS A 162 6.70 2.32 -0.53
N ASP A 163 7.31 2.60 -1.68
CA ASP A 163 6.95 1.94 -2.92
C ASP A 163 7.30 0.45 -2.82
N VAL A 164 6.30 -0.39 -2.97
CA VAL A 164 6.46 -1.85 -2.89
C VAL A 164 7.11 -2.45 -4.13
N ARG A 165 7.06 -1.78 -5.27
CA ARG A 165 7.56 -2.30 -6.56
C ARG A 165 9.03 -2.70 -6.53
N PRO A 166 9.97 -1.84 -6.08
CA PRO A 166 11.37 -2.23 -5.97
C PRO A 166 11.61 -3.40 -5.02
N ILE A 167 10.78 -3.54 -3.98
CA ILE A 167 10.88 -4.63 -3.00
C ILE A 167 10.50 -5.97 -3.62
N ILE A 168 9.46 -5.98 -4.46
CA ILE A 168 9.03 -7.18 -5.19
C ILE A 168 10.05 -7.54 -6.27
N GLU A 169 10.53 -6.56 -7.03
CA GLU A 169 11.54 -6.75 -8.08
C GLU A 169 12.86 -7.31 -7.51
N ALA A 170 13.22 -6.89 -6.30
CA ALA A 170 14.35 -7.43 -5.57
C ALA A 170 14.11 -8.82 -4.94
N GLY A 171 12.93 -9.41 -5.09
CA GLY A 171 12.57 -10.69 -4.51
C GLY A 171 12.45 -10.69 -2.98
N LEU A 172 12.40 -9.51 -2.36
CA LEU A 172 12.28 -9.37 -0.90
C LEU A 172 10.84 -9.56 -0.40
N LEU A 173 9.87 -9.35 -1.27
CA LEU A 173 8.47 -9.66 -1.05
C LEU A 173 8.05 -10.65 -2.14
N PRO A 174 8.05 -11.95 -1.84
CA PRO A 174 7.76 -12.95 -2.86
C PRO A 174 6.33 -12.83 -3.36
N GLU A 175 6.16 -13.10 -4.65
CA GLU A 175 4.83 -13.28 -5.23
C GLU A 175 4.06 -14.38 -4.51
N GLN A 176 2.74 -14.32 -4.54
CA GLN A 176 1.86 -15.30 -3.89
C GLN A 176 2.20 -15.53 -2.40
N SER A 177 2.54 -14.45 -1.68
CA SER A 177 2.90 -14.53 -0.26
C SER A 177 1.79 -14.07 0.69
N MET A 178 0.80 -13.32 0.20
CA MET A 178 -0.25 -12.67 0.99
C MET A 178 -1.59 -13.40 0.87
N MET A 179 -2.37 -13.42 1.95
CA MET A 179 -3.76 -13.87 1.95
C MET A 179 -4.74 -12.71 1.87
N SER A 180 -4.30 -11.49 2.18
CA SER A 180 -5.16 -10.31 2.12
C SER A 180 -4.36 -9.05 1.79
N VAL A 181 -4.85 -8.29 0.81
CA VAL A 181 -4.31 -7.01 0.39
C VAL A 181 -5.42 -5.96 0.41
N VAL A 182 -5.09 -4.77 0.89
CA VAL A 182 -6.00 -3.61 0.91
C VAL A 182 -5.42 -2.52 0.02
N MET A 183 -6.30 -1.76 -0.64
CA MET A 183 -5.96 -0.54 -1.34
C MET A 183 -7.09 0.49 -1.26
N ASP A 184 -6.73 1.74 -0.93
CA ASP A 184 -7.59 2.94 -0.92
C ASP A 184 -6.90 4.06 -1.72
N PRO A 185 -6.67 3.87 -3.05
CA PRO A 185 -6.01 4.91 -3.83
C PRO A 185 -6.89 6.14 -3.94
N PRO A 186 -6.31 7.32 -4.22
CA PRO A 186 -7.09 8.51 -4.47
C PRO A 186 -8.15 8.29 -5.56
N PHE A 187 -9.30 8.93 -5.41
CA PHE A 187 -10.37 8.94 -6.43
C PHE A 187 -10.69 10.35 -6.93
N ILE A 188 -10.01 11.37 -6.40
CA ILE A 188 -10.21 12.77 -6.79
C ILE A 188 -9.29 13.09 -7.97
N ILE A 189 -9.87 13.71 -9.01
CA ILE A 189 -9.11 14.25 -10.14
C ILE A 189 -9.18 15.77 -10.06
N GLN A 190 -8.04 16.44 -10.10
CA GLN A 190 -7.94 17.91 -10.10
C GLN A 190 -6.84 18.32 -11.08
N ALA A 191 -7.13 19.32 -11.93
CA ALA A 191 -6.08 19.96 -12.74
C ALA A 191 -4.99 20.49 -11.80
N ARG A 192 -3.72 20.32 -12.18
CA ARG A 192 -2.58 20.85 -11.44
C ARG A 192 -2.73 22.35 -11.30
N VAL A 193 -2.92 22.83 -10.09
CA VAL A 193 -2.91 24.26 -9.74
C VAL A 193 -1.58 24.53 -9.03
N ASN A 194 -0.98 25.70 -9.30
CA ASN A 194 0.25 26.13 -8.61
C ASN A 194 0.10 26.02 -7.09
N ASP A 195 1.19 25.66 -6.40
CA ASP A 195 1.23 25.25 -4.99
C ASP A 195 0.52 26.20 -4.01
N ASP A 196 0.49 27.50 -4.30
CA ASP A 196 -0.08 28.53 -3.42
C ASP A 196 -1.63 28.52 -3.37
N ASN A 197 -2.30 27.91 -4.36
CA ASN A 197 -3.76 27.87 -4.49
C ASN A 197 -4.38 26.49 -4.26
N ARG A 198 -3.65 25.54 -3.66
CA ARG A 198 -4.18 24.21 -3.37
C ARG A 198 -5.32 24.30 -2.34
N SER A 199 -6.47 23.71 -2.68
CA SER A 199 -7.58 23.59 -1.74
C SER A 199 -7.16 22.73 -0.54
N VAL A 200 -7.86 22.88 0.61
CA VAL A 200 -7.65 22.08 1.82
C VAL A 200 -7.74 20.58 1.52
N ILE A 201 -8.58 20.20 0.55
CA ILE A 201 -8.72 18.83 0.08
C ILE A 201 -7.43 18.33 -0.60
N HIS A 202 -6.81 19.17 -1.43
CA HIS A 202 -5.57 18.85 -2.13
C HIS A 202 -4.36 18.72 -1.18
N LYS A 203 -4.38 19.47 -0.07
CA LYS A 203 -3.34 19.40 0.98
C LYS A 203 -3.49 18.17 1.88
N ARG A 204 -4.71 17.61 1.99
CA ARG A 204 -5.00 16.46 2.86
C ARG A 204 -5.04 15.13 2.13
N TYR A 205 -5.39 15.14 0.85
CA TYR A 205 -5.55 13.94 0.05
C TYR A 205 -4.81 14.12 -1.26
N SER A 206 -4.04 13.15 -1.63
CA SER A 206 -3.49 13.08 -2.97
C SER A 206 -4.61 13.04 -4.02
N SER A 207 -4.34 13.56 -5.20
CA SER A 207 -5.29 13.59 -6.31
C SER A 207 -4.56 13.33 -7.61
N PHE A 208 -5.26 12.73 -8.56
CA PHE A 208 -4.77 12.55 -9.92
C PHE A 208 -4.89 13.84 -10.72
N SER A 209 -4.01 14.04 -11.70
CA SER A 209 -4.05 15.18 -12.62
C SER A 209 -5.00 14.93 -13.80
N SER A 210 -5.32 13.66 -14.09
CA SER A 210 -6.15 13.24 -15.21
C SER A 210 -6.93 11.95 -14.92
N GLU A 211 -7.96 11.70 -15.71
CA GLU A 211 -8.70 10.43 -15.72
C GLU A 211 -7.80 9.26 -16.15
N GLN A 212 -6.84 9.53 -17.05
CA GLN A 212 -5.90 8.52 -17.53
C GLN A 212 -4.96 8.06 -16.42
N GLU A 213 -4.36 8.99 -15.68
CA GLU A 213 -3.49 8.70 -14.55
C GLU A 213 -4.22 7.87 -13.47
N LEU A 214 -5.49 8.23 -13.17
CA LEU A 214 -6.33 7.44 -12.27
C LEU A 214 -6.45 6.00 -12.75
N LYS A 215 -6.80 5.81 -14.02
CA LYS A 215 -7.01 4.49 -14.61
C LYS A 215 -5.76 3.63 -14.58
N GLU A 216 -4.62 4.20 -14.97
CA GLU A 216 -3.32 3.53 -14.99
C GLU A 216 -2.91 3.10 -13.57
N THR A 217 -3.00 4.01 -12.60
CA THR A 217 -2.64 3.71 -11.21
C THR A 217 -3.52 2.61 -10.59
N TYR A 218 -4.84 2.67 -10.81
CA TYR A 218 -5.73 1.61 -10.32
C TYR A 218 -5.39 0.25 -10.95
N TYR A 219 -5.15 0.23 -12.26
CA TYR A 219 -4.80 -1.00 -12.97
C TYR A 219 -3.48 -1.60 -12.47
N GLU A 220 -2.43 -0.79 -12.35
CA GLU A 220 -1.12 -1.21 -11.85
C GLU A 220 -1.19 -1.75 -10.41
N LEU A 221 -1.88 -1.04 -9.51
CA LEU A 221 -2.03 -1.48 -8.12
C LEU A 221 -2.82 -2.78 -8.03
N MET A 222 -3.86 -2.96 -8.84
CA MET A 222 -4.64 -4.20 -8.88
C MET A 222 -3.81 -5.36 -9.43
N GLN A 223 -3.00 -5.15 -10.48
CA GLN A 223 -2.09 -6.18 -10.99
C GLN A 223 -1.05 -6.56 -9.92
N LEU A 224 -0.51 -5.57 -9.22
CA LEU A 224 0.43 -5.78 -8.14
C LEU A 224 -0.20 -6.60 -7.00
N ALA A 225 -1.41 -6.25 -6.58
CA ALA A 225 -2.17 -7.01 -5.59
C ALA A 225 -2.39 -8.47 -6.04
N TYR A 226 -2.71 -8.67 -7.33
CA TYR A 226 -2.89 -10.01 -7.89
C TYR A 226 -1.61 -10.86 -7.81
N ARG A 227 -0.46 -10.26 -8.11
CA ARG A 227 0.84 -10.95 -7.99
C ARG A 227 1.17 -11.31 -6.55
N LEU A 228 0.90 -10.42 -5.58
CA LEU A 228 1.15 -10.64 -4.16
C LEU A 228 0.24 -11.68 -3.54
N LEU A 229 -1.00 -11.74 -3.98
CA LEU A 229 -2.00 -12.64 -3.40
C LEU A 229 -1.73 -14.10 -3.79
N LYS A 230 -1.89 -14.97 -2.81
CA LYS A 230 -2.02 -16.43 -3.01
C LYS A 230 -3.35 -16.74 -3.68
N GLU A 231 -3.48 -17.95 -4.20
CA GLU A 231 -4.80 -18.52 -4.55
C GLU A 231 -5.76 -18.39 -3.35
N LYS A 232 -7.02 -18.07 -3.64
CA LYS A 232 -8.07 -17.78 -2.65
C LYS A 232 -7.80 -16.57 -1.74
N GLY A 233 -6.74 -15.81 -2.02
CA GLY A 233 -6.44 -14.56 -1.32
C GLY A 233 -7.45 -13.46 -1.64
N ILE A 234 -7.60 -12.53 -0.71
CA ILE A 234 -8.61 -11.47 -0.73
C ILE A 234 -7.98 -10.11 -1.05
N LEU A 235 -8.51 -9.43 -2.05
CA LEU A 235 -8.25 -8.02 -2.32
C LEU A 235 -9.43 -7.18 -1.85
N VAL A 236 -9.15 -6.17 -1.04
CA VAL A 236 -10.14 -5.15 -0.64
C VAL A 236 -9.79 -3.84 -1.32
N ILE A 237 -10.73 -3.29 -2.09
CA ILE A 237 -10.55 -2.00 -2.77
C ILE A 237 -11.62 -1.04 -2.28
N LYS A 238 -11.19 0.10 -1.69
CA LYS A 238 -12.08 1.21 -1.47
C LYS A 238 -11.99 2.20 -2.62
N THR A 239 -13.14 2.65 -3.11
CA THR A 239 -13.22 3.65 -4.16
C THR A 239 -14.49 4.49 -4.06
N GLN A 240 -14.52 5.61 -4.80
CA GLN A 240 -15.68 6.48 -4.90
C GLN A 240 -15.75 7.09 -6.31
N ASP A 241 -16.97 7.24 -6.82
CA ASP A 241 -17.19 7.96 -8.07
C ASP A 241 -16.88 9.45 -7.92
N THR A 242 -16.37 10.05 -8.96
CA THR A 242 -15.96 11.45 -8.97
C THR A 242 -16.46 12.20 -10.20
N ASN A 243 -16.34 13.51 -10.14
CA ASN A 243 -16.64 14.40 -11.26
C ASN A 243 -15.38 15.17 -11.64
N PHE A 244 -15.06 15.17 -12.92
CA PHE A 244 -13.97 15.97 -13.48
C PHE A 244 -14.43 16.69 -14.74
N ASN A 245 -14.16 17.98 -14.87
CA ASN A 245 -14.55 18.79 -16.02
C ASN A 245 -16.05 18.64 -16.39
N ARG A 246 -16.94 18.69 -15.38
CA ARG A 246 -18.40 18.50 -15.54
C ARG A 246 -18.82 17.12 -16.06
N LYS A 247 -17.90 16.19 -16.20
CA LYS A 247 -18.16 14.81 -16.60
C LYS A 247 -18.16 13.91 -15.36
N GLN A 248 -19.14 13.04 -15.26
CA GLN A 248 -19.19 11.99 -14.26
C GLN A 248 -18.19 10.89 -14.62
N ILE A 249 -17.33 10.50 -13.66
CA ILE A 249 -16.41 9.37 -13.79
C ILE A 249 -16.86 8.28 -12.84
N TRP A 250 -17.21 7.15 -13.40
CA TRP A 250 -17.70 5.98 -12.68
C TRP A 250 -16.51 5.09 -12.30
N VAL A 251 -15.83 5.44 -11.21
CA VAL A 251 -14.61 4.73 -10.78
C VAL A 251 -14.95 3.31 -10.37
N HIS A 252 -16.08 3.08 -9.74
CA HIS A 252 -16.53 1.74 -9.36
C HIS A 252 -16.67 0.79 -10.56
N THR A 253 -17.15 1.27 -11.71
CA THR A 253 -17.26 0.43 -12.93
C THR A 253 -15.90 0.20 -13.59
N ILE A 254 -14.97 1.15 -13.46
CA ILE A 254 -13.59 0.98 -13.93
C ILE A 254 -12.90 -0.12 -13.12
N VAL A 255 -13.04 -0.09 -11.79
CA VAL A 255 -12.49 -1.11 -10.89
C VAL A 255 -13.05 -2.49 -11.21
N GLU A 256 -14.36 -2.61 -11.40
CA GLU A 256 -15.00 -3.89 -11.74
C GLU A 256 -14.46 -4.47 -13.05
N ARG A 257 -14.37 -3.63 -14.10
CA ARG A 257 -13.81 -4.07 -15.38
C ARG A 257 -12.36 -4.54 -15.23
N TYR A 258 -11.51 -3.80 -14.49
CA TYR A 258 -10.12 -4.17 -14.29
C TYR A 258 -9.98 -5.44 -13.47
N ALA A 259 -10.84 -5.64 -12.46
CA ALA A 259 -10.87 -6.89 -11.70
C ALA A 259 -11.12 -8.09 -12.62
N GLN A 260 -12.10 -8.00 -13.51
CA GLN A 260 -12.40 -9.05 -14.48
C GLN A 260 -11.24 -9.28 -15.47
N GLU A 261 -10.66 -8.21 -16.01
CA GLU A 261 -9.51 -8.30 -16.93
C GLU A 261 -8.28 -8.97 -16.30
N ILE A 262 -8.03 -8.71 -15.01
CA ILE A 262 -6.90 -9.27 -14.26
C ILE A 262 -7.18 -10.71 -13.80
N GLY A 263 -8.45 -11.09 -13.66
CA GLY A 263 -8.86 -12.44 -13.27
C GLY A 263 -9.30 -12.57 -11.81
N PHE A 264 -9.72 -11.47 -11.18
CA PHE A 264 -10.36 -11.51 -9.87
C PHE A 264 -11.85 -11.89 -9.98
N GLU A 265 -12.35 -12.57 -8.95
CA GLU A 265 -13.76 -12.86 -8.75
C GLU A 265 -14.35 -11.95 -7.68
N LEU A 266 -15.51 -11.33 -7.95
CA LEU A 266 -16.21 -10.49 -6.99
C LEU A 266 -16.90 -11.39 -5.94
N GLU A 267 -16.51 -11.23 -4.67
CA GLU A 267 -17.11 -11.94 -3.54
C GLU A 267 -18.22 -11.13 -2.86
N ASP A 268 -17.97 -9.82 -2.65
CA ASP A 268 -18.93 -8.97 -1.96
C ASP A 268 -18.66 -7.48 -2.24
N LEU A 269 -19.67 -6.65 -1.92
CA LEU A 269 -19.62 -5.21 -2.03
C LEU A 269 -20.26 -4.55 -0.80
N PHE A 270 -19.43 -3.80 -0.05
CA PHE A 270 -19.91 -2.98 1.05
C PHE A 270 -20.00 -1.51 0.64
N ILE A 271 -20.94 -0.79 1.21
CA ILE A 271 -21.14 0.63 0.97
C ILE A 271 -20.92 1.41 2.27
N LYS A 272 -19.96 2.33 2.23
CA LYS A 272 -19.82 3.32 3.28
C LYS A 272 -20.73 4.52 2.96
N THR A 273 -21.65 4.84 3.84
CA THR A 273 -22.48 6.05 3.72
C THR A 273 -21.86 7.23 4.47
N GLN A 274 -22.18 8.44 4.04
CA GLN A 274 -21.74 9.69 4.70
C GLN A 274 -22.93 10.63 4.79
N ASP A 275 -23.16 11.20 5.98
CA ASP A 275 -24.24 12.15 6.20
C ASP A 275 -23.87 13.56 5.73
N HIS A 276 -22.57 13.88 5.69
CA HIS A 276 -22.06 15.19 5.34
C HIS A 276 -20.94 15.10 4.30
N VAL A 277 -21.05 15.94 3.26
CA VAL A 277 -20.01 16.16 2.26
C VAL A 277 -19.63 17.63 2.26
N MET A 278 -18.34 17.93 2.23
CA MET A 278 -17.87 19.32 2.13
C MET A 278 -18.44 19.99 0.87
N LEU A 279 -19.17 21.07 1.09
CA LEU A 279 -19.78 21.87 0.02
C LEU A 279 -18.76 22.89 -0.48
N ARG A 280 -18.53 22.95 -1.80
CA ARG A 280 -17.87 24.13 -2.38
C ARG A 280 -18.88 25.29 -2.36
N ALA A 281 -18.57 26.37 -1.63
CA ALA A 281 -19.41 27.57 -1.51
C ALA A 281 -19.71 28.25 -2.86
N THR A 282 -18.93 27.94 -3.92
CA THR A 282 -19.02 28.57 -5.24
C THR A 282 -19.96 27.87 -6.22
N LEU A 283 -20.63 26.79 -5.83
CA LEU A 283 -21.50 26.02 -6.72
C LEU A 283 -22.86 26.72 -6.87
N LYS A 284 -23.04 27.47 -7.97
CA LYS A 284 -24.31 28.16 -8.30
C LYS A 284 -25.41 27.20 -8.75
N GLN A 285 -25.06 26.06 -9.36
CA GLN A 285 -26.01 25.05 -9.84
C GLN A 285 -25.43 23.65 -9.74
N GLN A 286 -26.22 22.73 -9.23
CA GLN A 286 -25.86 21.31 -9.18
C GLN A 286 -26.20 20.64 -10.51
N THR A 287 -25.22 20.00 -11.17
CA THR A 287 -25.39 19.30 -12.44
C THR A 287 -25.45 17.77 -12.27
N HIS A 288 -24.89 17.23 -11.18
CA HIS A 288 -24.89 15.81 -10.89
C HIS A 288 -25.23 15.55 -9.43
N ALA A 289 -25.77 14.38 -9.14
CA ALA A 289 -25.96 13.94 -7.77
C ALA A 289 -24.60 13.89 -7.02
N ARG A 290 -24.61 14.39 -5.79
CA ARG A 290 -23.44 14.30 -4.91
C ARG A 290 -23.25 12.86 -4.44
N LYS A 291 -22.01 12.43 -4.32
CA LYS A 291 -21.66 11.11 -3.83
C LYS A 291 -21.52 11.16 -2.31
N TYR A 292 -22.50 10.59 -1.63
CA TYR A 292 -22.56 10.42 -0.17
C TYR A 292 -22.18 9.00 0.25
N HIS A 293 -21.48 8.28 -0.62
CA HIS A 293 -21.06 6.91 -0.36
C HIS A 293 -19.76 6.61 -1.06
N SER A 294 -19.05 5.64 -0.53
CA SER A 294 -17.92 4.98 -1.18
C SER A 294 -18.15 3.47 -1.17
N TYR A 295 -17.49 2.80 -2.06
CA TYR A 295 -17.59 1.36 -2.28
C TYR A 295 -16.37 0.68 -1.68
N PHE A 296 -16.59 -0.49 -1.05
CA PHE A 296 -15.57 -1.42 -0.60
C PHE A 296 -15.82 -2.74 -1.31
N TYR A 297 -15.07 -2.98 -2.37
CA TYR A 297 -15.09 -4.24 -3.09
C TYR A 297 -14.27 -5.28 -2.35
N VAL A 298 -14.77 -6.49 -2.30
CA VAL A 298 -14.07 -7.67 -1.81
C VAL A 298 -13.93 -8.63 -2.98
N TYR A 299 -12.72 -8.77 -3.47
CA TYR A 299 -12.39 -9.67 -4.57
C TYR A 299 -11.60 -10.86 -4.07
N ARG A 300 -11.78 -12.00 -4.73
CA ARG A 300 -10.98 -13.20 -4.52
C ARG A 300 -10.10 -13.46 -5.74
N LYS A 301 -8.86 -13.83 -5.50
CA LYS A 301 -8.02 -14.46 -6.50
C LYS A 301 -8.41 -15.95 -6.59
N PRO A 302 -8.81 -16.47 -7.77
CA PRO A 302 -9.21 -17.87 -7.96
C PRO A 302 -8.18 -18.89 -7.50
#